data_34477c746c1aff5023c4323ef77d4ab3
#
_entry.id   34477c746c1aff5023c4323ef77d4ab3
#
_cell.length_a   1.000
_cell.length_b   1.000
_cell.length_c   1.000
_cell.angle_alpha   90.00
_cell.angle_beta   90.00
_cell.angle_gamma   90.00
#
_symmetry.space_group_name_H-M   'P 1'
#
loop_
_entity.id
_entity.type
_entity.pdbx_description
1 polymer ?
#
loop_
_entity_poly.entity_id
_entity_poly.type
_entity_poly.pdbx_seq_one_letter_code
_entity_poly.pdbx_strand_id
1 'polypeptide(L)'
;MHSLKILLSLLFIFLFAELGNAQTFEHQLANQYLNNNEFEKAAVVFEKLLAKESKDLKSYQSLLKCYIVLKQYEDALKLSTKYAKKNDQFPQFVIDMGYAYELNRDTAKANKIFEKAVDNLVANQTQIQMLADAFDQYGKTRWIANTYQRGAKLLKDDNIFLVPLANAYMSLGEYKLAITAYINHLEKSPFNVQVVKNTFQPHLENKKVSTALEDQIYTKLQKQPDADHWNDLAVWIAVQQRDFENALIQVKAIDKRKGEKGHRVLEIARLARREKSYSDALSGYEYILSKGKGKTELYPLVENEILSTRKEKIEQYANWSDSDAVALKRDYERFFADYGKNGNTAKL
;
A
#
# COMPACT_ATOMS: atom_id res chain seq x y z
N MET A 1 29.40 65.49 7.52
CA MET A 1 28.10 64.86 7.31
C MET A 1 28.21 63.41 6.75
N HIS A 2 29.20 63.09 5.90
CA HIS A 2 29.32 61.71 5.31
C HIS A 2 29.75 60.69 6.31
N SER A 3 30.70 60.97 7.20
CA SER A 3 31.20 60.07 8.23
C SER A 3 30.15 59.71 9.31
N LEU A 4 29.24 60.63 9.64
CA LEU A 4 28.17 60.37 10.59
C LEU A 4 27.09 59.43 10.01
N LYS A 5 26.81 59.49 8.70
CA LYS A 5 25.91 58.58 8.00
C LYS A 5 26.49 57.16 7.91
N ILE A 6 27.79 57.04 7.68
CA ILE A 6 28.49 55.73 7.66
C ILE A 6 28.48 55.11 9.07
N LEU A 7 28.73 55.89 10.11
CA LEU A 7 28.72 55.41 11.50
C LEU A 7 27.31 54.92 11.92
N LEU A 8 26.27 55.65 11.55
CA LEU A 8 24.87 55.28 11.78
C LEU A 8 24.47 54.00 11.00
N SER A 9 24.94 53.86 9.75
CA SER A 9 24.67 52.65 8.96
C SER A 9 25.37 51.41 9.52
N LEU A 10 26.62 51.56 9.99
CA LEU A 10 27.37 50.47 10.65
C LEU A 10 26.73 50.07 11.99
N LEU A 11 26.29 51.07 12.77
CA LEU A 11 25.57 50.81 14.05
C LEU A 11 24.24 50.08 13.79
N PHE A 12 23.52 50.42 12.71
CA PHE A 12 22.28 49.79 12.29
C PHE A 12 22.51 48.33 11.85
N ILE A 13 23.58 48.06 11.07
CA ILE A 13 23.97 46.71 10.63
C ILE A 13 24.38 45.86 11.82
N PHE A 14 25.12 46.44 12.79
CA PHE A 14 25.54 45.68 14.00
C PHE A 14 24.33 45.32 14.88
N LEU A 15 23.39 46.23 15.07
CA LEU A 15 22.13 45.99 15.79
C LEU A 15 21.28 44.88 15.12
N PHE A 16 21.20 44.85 13.79
CA PHE A 16 20.48 43.78 13.07
C PHE A 16 21.19 42.44 13.15
N ALA A 17 22.53 42.38 13.14
CA ALA A 17 23.30 41.17 13.30
C ALA A 17 23.14 40.55 14.70
N GLU A 18 23.09 41.37 15.75
CA GLU A 18 22.84 40.92 17.12
C GLU A 18 21.40 40.39 17.32
N LEU A 19 20.40 41.05 16.69
CA LEU A 19 19.01 40.60 16.75
C LEU A 19 18.80 39.23 16.04
N GLY A 20 19.45 39.04 14.88
CA GLY A 20 19.42 37.76 14.15
C GLY A 20 20.08 36.60 14.92
N ASN A 21 21.20 36.87 15.59
CA ASN A 21 21.88 35.86 16.42
C ASN A 21 21.08 35.52 17.68
N ALA A 22 20.43 36.52 18.33
CA ALA A 22 19.60 36.27 19.52
C ALA A 22 18.36 35.39 19.18
N GLN A 23 17.71 35.65 18.04
CA GLN A 23 16.58 34.85 17.59
C GLN A 23 16.98 33.41 17.26
N THR A 24 18.12 33.20 16.62
CA THR A 24 18.68 31.86 16.36
C THR A 24 18.98 31.13 17.65
N PHE A 25 19.50 31.80 18.67
CA PHE A 25 19.78 31.20 19.99
C PHE A 25 18.47 30.81 20.71
N GLU A 26 17.44 31.66 20.71
CA GLU A 26 16.14 31.36 21.34
C GLU A 26 15.49 30.14 20.67
N HIS A 27 15.55 30.01 19.32
CA HIS A 27 15.08 28.82 18.62
C HIS A 27 15.85 27.55 19.00
N GLN A 28 17.19 27.66 19.12
CA GLN A 28 18.01 26.52 19.53
C GLN A 28 17.67 26.09 20.97
N LEU A 29 17.53 27.04 21.89
CA LEU A 29 17.16 26.80 23.28
C LEU A 29 15.77 26.16 23.38
N ALA A 30 14.78 26.69 22.66
CA ALA A 30 13.42 26.13 22.64
C ALA A 30 13.41 24.67 22.13
N ASN A 31 14.15 24.40 21.06
CA ASN A 31 14.28 23.04 20.51
C ASN A 31 15.06 22.11 21.45
N GLN A 32 16.06 22.61 22.18
CA GLN A 32 16.76 21.83 23.19
C GLN A 32 15.79 21.42 24.32
N TYR A 33 14.99 22.35 24.84
CA TYR A 33 13.97 22.02 25.83
C TYR A 33 12.96 21.01 25.29
N LEU A 34 12.51 21.18 24.05
CA LEU A 34 11.57 20.26 23.40
C LEU A 34 12.15 18.83 23.29
N ASN A 35 13.44 18.72 22.88
CA ASN A 35 14.13 17.45 22.73
C ASN A 35 14.40 16.75 24.09
N ASN A 36 14.56 17.55 25.15
CA ASN A 36 14.70 17.06 26.51
C ASN A 36 13.37 16.75 27.20
N ASN A 37 12.23 16.88 26.50
CA ASN A 37 10.87 16.75 27.02
C ASN A 37 10.53 17.77 28.13
N GLU A 38 11.23 18.90 28.18
CA GLU A 38 10.98 20.01 29.11
C GLU A 38 9.92 20.96 28.51
N PHE A 39 8.70 20.40 28.30
CA PHE A 39 7.64 21.06 27.53
C PHE A 39 7.19 22.40 28.10
N GLU A 40 7.15 22.58 29.41
CA GLU A 40 6.81 23.85 30.06
C GLU A 40 7.82 24.95 29.70
N LYS A 41 9.13 24.64 29.78
CA LYS A 41 10.18 25.59 29.43
C LYS A 41 10.18 25.89 27.91
N ALA A 42 9.97 24.86 27.08
CA ALA A 42 9.87 25.00 25.65
C ALA A 42 8.70 25.94 25.27
N ALA A 43 7.52 25.73 25.86
CA ALA A 43 6.34 26.55 25.61
C ALA A 43 6.60 28.04 25.88
N VAL A 44 7.20 28.38 27.01
CA VAL A 44 7.53 29.79 27.37
C VAL A 44 8.44 30.45 26.34
N VAL A 45 9.41 29.72 25.79
CA VAL A 45 10.33 30.28 24.75
C VAL A 45 9.62 30.39 23.42
N PHE A 46 8.83 29.38 23.00
CA PHE A 46 8.05 29.46 21.75
C PHE A 46 6.98 30.54 21.78
N GLU A 47 6.33 30.82 22.93
CA GLU A 47 5.42 31.95 23.10
C GLU A 47 6.13 33.29 22.82
N LYS A 48 7.34 33.46 23.36
CA LYS A 48 8.15 34.68 23.12
C LYS A 48 8.54 34.79 21.64
N LEU A 49 8.95 33.71 21.01
CA LEU A 49 9.27 33.68 19.59
C LEU A 49 8.06 34.10 18.74
N LEU A 50 6.89 33.54 19.00
CA LEU A 50 5.65 33.87 18.29
C LEU A 50 5.13 35.27 18.58
N ALA A 51 5.45 35.86 19.74
CA ALA A 51 5.15 37.25 20.03
C ALA A 51 6.02 38.21 19.18
N LYS A 52 7.28 37.81 18.91
CA LYS A 52 8.19 38.56 18.04
C LYS A 52 7.86 38.38 16.56
N GLU A 53 7.65 37.12 16.17
CA GLU A 53 7.40 36.74 14.77
C GLU A 53 6.18 35.80 14.66
N SER A 54 5.01 36.39 14.49
CA SER A 54 3.74 35.63 14.41
C SER A 54 3.58 34.73 13.17
N LYS A 55 4.50 34.82 12.20
CA LYS A 55 4.51 33.98 10.98
C LYS A 55 5.43 32.77 11.07
N ASP A 56 6.12 32.60 12.18
CA ASP A 56 6.98 31.44 12.41
C ASP A 56 6.16 30.17 12.64
N LEU A 57 5.93 29.44 11.55
CA LEU A 57 5.12 28.21 11.56
C LEU A 57 5.75 27.10 12.39
N LYS A 58 7.08 27.03 12.45
CA LYS A 58 7.77 25.99 13.25
C LYS A 58 7.56 26.22 14.73
N SER A 59 7.71 27.46 15.19
CA SER A 59 7.40 27.81 16.58
C SER A 59 5.92 27.61 16.92
N TYR A 60 5.01 27.90 15.98
CA TYR A 60 3.58 27.61 16.17
C TYR A 60 3.34 26.11 16.40
N GLN A 61 3.84 25.25 15.50
CA GLN A 61 3.65 23.80 15.61
C GLN A 61 4.26 23.24 16.89
N SER A 62 5.46 23.73 17.26
CA SER A 62 6.14 23.30 18.47
C SER A 62 5.40 23.74 19.74
N LEU A 63 4.88 24.97 19.77
CA LEU A 63 4.08 25.47 20.88
C LEU A 63 2.77 24.70 21.03
N LEU A 64 2.08 24.46 19.92
CA LEU A 64 0.84 23.67 19.91
C LEU A 64 1.10 22.25 20.46
N LYS A 65 2.20 21.63 20.04
CA LYS A 65 2.63 20.31 20.55
C LYS A 65 2.88 20.39 22.07
N CYS A 66 3.57 21.42 22.57
CA CYS A 66 3.80 21.60 24.00
C CYS A 66 2.48 21.66 24.77
N TYR A 67 1.54 22.50 24.33
CA TYR A 67 0.24 22.61 25.00
C TYR A 67 -0.55 21.31 25.00
N ILE A 68 -0.52 20.54 23.89
CA ILE A 68 -1.18 19.24 23.81
C ILE A 68 -0.57 18.24 24.80
N VAL A 69 0.76 18.15 24.85
CA VAL A 69 1.47 17.23 25.78
C VAL A 69 1.21 17.60 27.22
N LEU A 70 1.23 18.89 27.53
CA LEU A 70 0.94 19.43 28.87
C LEU A 70 -0.55 19.39 29.25
N LYS A 71 -1.41 18.95 28.33
CA LYS A 71 -2.89 18.93 28.48
C LYS A 71 -3.49 20.34 28.69
N GLN A 72 -2.80 21.38 28.23
CA GLN A 72 -3.25 22.77 28.25
C GLN A 72 -4.17 23.04 27.03
N TYR A 73 -5.30 22.31 26.99
CA TYR A 73 -6.16 22.29 25.79
C TYR A 73 -6.83 23.63 25.50
N GLU A 74 -7.11 24.43 26.51
CA GLU A 74 -7.64 25.78 26.32
C GLU A 74 -6.63 26.71 25.63
N ASP A 75 -5.35 26.61 25.98
CA ASP A 75 -4.29 27.43 25.35
C ASP A 75 -3.99 26.92 23.94
N ALA A 76 -4.00 25.60 23.71
CA ALA A 76 -3.97 25.01 22.39
C ALA A 76 -5.11 25.51 21.51
N LEU A 77 -6.34 25.59 22.07
CA LEU A 77 -7.51 26.10 21.35
C LEU A 77 -7.42 27.60 21.05
N LYS A 78 -6.96 28.42 22.01
CA LYS A 78 -6.74 29.86 21.77
C LYS A 78 -5.72 30.11 20.67
N LEU A 79 -4.58 29.38 20.74
CA LEU A 79 -3.51 29.47 19.76
C LEU A 79 -4.00 29.07 18.36
N SER A 80 -4.56 27.86 18.20
CA SER A 80 -5.02 27.35 16.91
C SER A 80 -6.17 28.20 16.32
N THR A 81 -7.11 28.66 17.13
CA THR A 81 -8.19 29.57 16.68
C THR A 81 -7.63 30.91 16.17
N LYS A 82 -6.62 31.48 16.84
CA LYS A 82 -5.97 32.72 16.39
C LYS A 82 -5.33 32.54 15.02
N TYR A 83 -4.67 31.40 14.79
CA TYR A 83 -3.99 31.13 13.52
C TYR A 83 -4.97 30.74 12.41
N ALA A 84 -5.98 29.93 12.68
CA ALA A 84 -7.02 29.58 11.71
C ALA A 84 -7.78 30.80 11.18
N LYS A 85 -8.08 31.79 12.04
CA LYS A 85 -8.75 33.05 11.62
C LYS A 85 -7.89 33.94 10.72
N LYS A 86 -6.57 33.88 10.85
CA LYS A 86 -5.64 34.73 10.08
C LYS A 86 -5.14 34.08 8.80
N ASN A 87 -5.21 32.79 8.70
CA ASN A 87 -4.55 31.99 7.66
C ASN A 87 -5.50 30.86 7.20
N ASP A 88 -6.72 31.21 6.82
CA ASP A 88 -7.77 30.27 6.40
C ASP A 88 -7.42 29.50 5.12
N GLN A 89 -6.48 30.02 4.32
CA GLN A 89 -5.94 29.33 3.15
C GLN A 89 -5.06 28.12 3.48
N PHE A 90 -4.62 27.97 4.75
CA PHE A 90 -3.83 26.83 5.19
C PHE A 90 -4.68 25.85 5.98
N PRO A 91 -5.06 24.68 5.40
CA PRO A 91 -5.93 23.70 6.08
C PRO A 91 -5.42 23.27 7.45
N GLN A 92 -4.10 23.19 7.62
CA GLN A 92 -3.48 22.77 8.88
C GLN A 92 -4.04 23.51 10.10
N PHE A 93 -4.11 24.85 10.05
CA PHE A 93 -4.59 25.63 11.21
C PHE A 93 -6.07 25.37 11.55
N VAL A 94 -6.88 25.08 10.51
CA VAL A 94 -8.30 24.76 10.69
C VAL A 94 -8.41 23.37 11.35
N ILE A 95 -7.60 22.42 10.94
CA ILE A 95 -7.61 21.07 11.52
C ILE A 95 -7.00 21.07 12.93
N ASP A 96 -5.95 21.84 13.19
CA ASP A 96 -5.39 22.06 14.51
C ASP A 96 -6.45 22.59 15.50
N MET A 97 -7.25 23.58 15.05
CA MET A 97 -8.35 24.14 15.83
C MET A 97 -9.44 23.07 16.11
N GLY A 98 -9.82 22.29 15.09
CA GLY A 98 -10.77 21.20 15.27
C GLY A 98 -10.25 20.15 16.25
N TYR A 99 -8.99 19.77 16.14
CA TYR A 99 -8.37 18.83 17.07
C TYR A 99 -8.27 19.35 18.51
N ALA A 100 -7.96 20.64 18.68
CA ALA A 100 -7.96 21.27 19.99
C ALA A 100 -9.37 21.29 20.63
N TYR A 101 -10.44 21.48 19.84
CA TYR A 101 -11.82 21.30 20.35
C TYR A 101 -12.10 19.87 20.78
N GLU A 102 -11.64 18.88 20.02
CA GLU A 102 -11.82 17.47 20.36
C GLU A 102 -11.11 17.12 21.67
N LEU A 103 -9.85 17.57 21.86
CA LEU A 103 -9.10 17.38 23.11
C LEU A 103 -9.78 18.09 24.30
N ASN A 104 -10.43 19.23 24.04
CA ASN A 104 -11.23 19.96 25.05
C ASN A 104 -12.65 19.39 25.23
N ARG A 105 -12.90 18.16 24.75
CA ARG A 105 -14.15 17.39 24.87
C ARG A 105 -15.36 17.96 24.09
N ASP A 106 -15.14 18.89 23.18
CA ASP A 106 -16.19 19.39 22.26
C ASP A 106 -16.08 18.71 20.88
N THR A 107 -16.29 17.38 20.86
CA THR A 107 -16.22 16.56 19.65
C THR A 107 -17.26 17.00 18.59
N ALA A 108 -18.43 17.49 19.04
CA ALA A 108 -19.47 17.95 18.13
C ALA A 108 -18.98 19.16 17.31
N LYS A 109 -18.30 20.09 17.96
CA LYS A 109 -17.74 21.27 17.29
C LYS A 109 -16.54 20.92 16.42
N ALA A 110 -15.68 20.00 16.89
CA ALA A 110 -14.57 19.47 16.11
C ALA A 110 -15.07 18.87 14.79
N ASN A 111 -16.08 17.99 14.84
CA ASN A 111 -16.63 17.37 13.63
C ASN A 111 -17.24 18.39 12.66
N LYS A 112 -17.94 19.41 13.15
CA LYS A 112 -18.45 20.50 12.29
C LYS A 112 -17.34 21.27 11.59
N ILE A 113 -16.19 21.48 12.27
CA ILE A 113 -15.01 22.14 11.69
C ILE A 113 -14.41 21.25 10.60
N PHE A 114 -14.24 19.97 10.86
CA PHE A 114 -13.69 19.02 9.91
C PHE A 114 -14.58 18.84 8.67
N GLU A 115 -15.90 18.70 8.87
CA GLU A 115 -16.88 18.64 7.80
C GLU A 115 -16.82 19.89 6.91
N LYS A 116 -16.85 21.08 7.53
CA LYS A 116 -16.74 22.35 6.81
C LYS A 116 -15.43 22.48 6.04
N ALA A 117 -14.30 21.96 6.59
CA ALA A 117 -13.02 21.98 5.89
C ALA A 117 -13.07 21.12 4.61
N VAL A 118 -13.72 19.94 4.67
CA VAL A 118 -13.91 19.08 3.48
C VAL A 118 -14.89 19.70 2.49
N ASP A 119 -15.98 20.29 2.96
CA ASP A 119 -17.01 20.89 2.09
C ASP A 119 -16.50 22.12 1.33
N ASN A 120 -15.60 22.89 1.96
CA ASN A 120 -15.00 24.08 1.36
C ASN A 120 -13.87 23.79 0.37
N LEU A 121 -13.51 22.50 0.16
CA LEU A 121 -12.52 22.14 -0.85
C LEU A 121 -12.89 22.65 -2.24
N VAL A 122 -11.90 23.13 -2.95
CA VAL A 122 -12.01 23.49 -4.36
C VAL A 122 -11.29 22.47 -5.25
N ALA A 123 -11.50 22.54 -6.55
CA ALA A 123 -10.87 21.65 -7.52
C ALA A 123 -9.36 21.96 -7.69
N ASN A 124 -8.60 21.77 -6.62
CA ASN A 124 -7.16 21.98 -6.57
C ASN A 124 -6.48 20.79 -5.85
N GLN A 125 -5.70 20.01 -6.61
CA GLN A 125 -5.03 18.80 -6.11
C GLN A 125 -4.14 19.07 -4.89
N THR A 126 -3.37 20.15 -4.92
CA THR A 126 -2.46 20.51 -3.83
C THR A 126 -3.22 20.84 -2.54
N GLN A 127 -4.31 21.60 -2.62
CA GLN A 127 -5.14 21.90 -1.44
C GLN A 127 -5.82 20.66 -0.87
N ILE A 128 -6.28 19.75 -1.73
CA ILE A 128 -6.87 18.49 -1.31
C ILE A 128 -5.83 17.66 -0.56
N GLN A 129 -4.60 17.55 -1.11
CA GLN A 129 -3.51 16.85 -0.45
C GLN A 129 -3.15 17.48 0.90
N MET A 130 -2.99 18.81 0.94
CA MET A 130 -2.69 19.53 2.19
C MET A 130 -3.74 19.31 3.27
N LEU A 131 -5.02 19.22 2.92
CA LEU A 131 -6.08 18.93 3.89
C LEU A 131 -6.00 17.47 4.38
N ALA A 132 -5.74 16.53 3.48
CA ALA A 132 -5.57 15.13 3.86
C ALA A 132 -4.35 14.94 4.79
N ASP A 133 -3.22 15.59 4.49
CA ASP A 133 -2.01 15.56 5.32
C ASP A 133 -2.26 16.18 6.72
N ALA A 134 -3.05 17.26 6.79
CA ALA A 134 -3.44 17.85 8.06
C ALA A 134 -4.29 16.90 8.92
N PHE A 135 -5.18 16.12 8.31
CA PHE A 135 -5.93 15.07 9.01
C PHE A 135 -5.05 13.90 9.41
N ASP A 136 -4.07 13.53 8.57
CA ASP A 136 -3.15 12.40 8.85
C ASP A 136 -2.30 12.67 10.08
N GLN A 137 -1.84 13.89 10.28
CA GLN A 137 -1.09 14.31 11.46
C GLN A 137 -1.79 13.93 12.78
N TYR A 138 -3.11 13.85 12.78
CA TYR A 138 -3.92 13.49 13.95
C TYR A 138 -4.60 12.13 13.83
N GLY A 139 -4.20 11.29 12.86
CA GLY A 139 -4.75 9.96 12.66
C GLY A 139 -6.24 9.95 12.31
N LYS A 140 -6.75 11.01 11.66
CA LYS A 140 -8.18 11.15 11.33
C LYS A 140 -8.53 10.44 10.03
N THR A 141 -8.27 9.14 9.97
CA THR A 141 -8.37 8.33 8.74
C THR A 141 -9.73 8.45 8.02
N ARG A 142 -10.85 8.56 8.76
CA ARG A 142 -12.16 8.79 8.15
C ARG A 142 -12.21 10.11 7.38
N TRP A 143 -11.65 11.16 7.93
CA TRP A 143 -11.63 12.47 7.29
C TRP A 143 -10.65 12.52 6.12
N ILE A 144 -9.55 11.75 6.16
CA ILE A 144 -8.66 11.54 5.01
C ILE A 144 -9.45 10.93 3.84
N ALA A 145 -10.20 9.84 4.10
CA ALA A 145 -11.03 9.20 3.08
C ALA A 145 -12.08 10.18 2.49
N ASN A 146 -12.79 10.93 3.35
CA ASN A 146 -13.78 11.93 2.92
C ASN A 146 -13.13 13.03 2.06
N THR A 147 -11.92 13.49 2.43
CA THR A 147 -11.16 14.50 1.69
C THR A 147 -10.82 14.03 0.29
N TYR A 148 -10.24 12.84 0.14
CA TYR A 148 -9.88 12.30 -1.17
C TYR A 148 -11.13 11.98 -2.01
N GLN A 149 -12.19 11.44 -1.41
CA GLN A 149 -13.43 11.17 -2.12
C GLN A 149 -14.08 12.47 -2.64
N ARG A 150 -14.11 13.52 -1.83
CA ARG A 150 -14.59 14.85 -2.24
C ARG A 150 -13.72 15.45 -3.33
N GLY A 151 -12.38 15.35 -3.15
CA GLY A 151 -11.38 15.85 -4.10
C GLY A 151 -11.49 15.20 -5.47
N ALA A 152 -11.63 13.87 -5.53
CA ALA A 152 -11.81 13.13 -6.77
C ALA A 152 -13.07 13.60 -7.53
N LYS A 153 -14.19 13.81 -6.82
CA LYS A 153 -15.43 14.35 -7.40
C LYS A 153 -15.25 15.77 -7.95
N LEU A 154 -14.56 16.64 -7.22
CA LEU A 154 -14.30 18.02 -7.64
C LEU A 154 -13.42 18.10 -8.89
N LEU A 155 -12.38 17.25 -8.95
CA LEU A 155 -11.45 17.15 -10.08
C LEU A 155 -12.01 16.33 -11.24
N LYS A 156 -13.18 15.66 -11.06
CA LYS A 156 -13.81 14.76 -12.04
C LYS A 156 -12.86 13.64 -12.48
N ASP A 157 -12.00 13.19 -11.59
CA ASP A 157 -11.07 12.09 -11.82
C ASP A 157 -11.02 11.16 -10.60
N ASP A 158 -11.67 10.00 -10.75
CA ASP A 158 -11.76 8.99 -9.70
C ASP A 158 -10.42 8.29 -9.41
N ASN A 159 -9.42 8.45 -10.29
CA ASN A 159 -8.14 7.76 -10.17
C ASN A 159 -7.06 8.60 -9.47
N ILE A 160 -7.22 9.92 -9.43
CA ILE A 160 -6.17 10.85 -8.96
C ILE A 160 -5.74 10.59 -7.51
N PHE A 161 -6.67 10.14 -6.66
CA PHE A 161 -6.41 9.79 -5.26
C PHE A 161 -6.72 8.33 -4.95
N LEU A 162 -6.74 7.45 -5.96
CA LEU A 162 -7.15 6.06 -5.79
C LEU A 162 -6.34 5.33 -4.71
N VAL A 163 -5.01 5.41 -4.78
CA VAL A 163 -4.13 4.69 -3.85
C VAL A 163 -4.29 5.21 -2.41
N PRO A 164 -4.15 6.52 -2.13
CA PRO A 164 -4.32 7.01 -0.77
C PRO A 164 -5.74 6.82 -0.22
N LEU A 165 -6.78 6.94 -1.07
CA LEU A 165 -8.16 6.67 -0.66
C LEU A 165 -8.36 5.20 -0.29
N ALA A 166 -7.87 4.28 -1.11
CA ALA A 166 -7.98 2.86 -0.84
C ALA A 166 -7.19 2.45 0.42
N ASN A 167 -6.00 3.03 0.64
CA ASN A 167 -5.24 2.82 1.88
C ASN A 167 -6.02 3.32 3.11
N ALA A 168 -6.69 4.46 3.01
CA ALA A 168 -7.56 4.95 4.08
C ALA A 168 -8.73 3.97 4.36
N TYR A 169 -9.38 3.44 3.32
CA TYR A 169 -10.42 2.41 3.48
C TYR A 169 -9.88 1.12 4.09
N MET A 170 -8.68 0.67 3.69
CA MET A 170 -8.03 -0.50 4.28
C MET A 170 -7.80 -0.30 5.78
N SER A 171 -7.27 0.87 6.18
CA SER A 171 -7.04 1.22 7.59
C SER A 171 -8.33 1.32 8.40
N LEU A 172 -9.45 1.66 7.77
CA LEU A 172 -10.78 1.69 8.40
C LEU A 172 -11.47 0.31 8.44
N GLY A 173 -10.86 -0.74 7.85
CA GLY A 173 -11.48 -2.05 7.70
C GLY A 173 -12.60 -2.10 6.65
N GLU A 174 -12.69 -1.09 5.80
CA GLU A 174 -13.70 -0.98 4.73
C GLU A 174 -13.19 -1.63 3.44
N TYR A 175 -12.80 -2.89 3.54
CA TYR A 175 -12.10 -3.65 2.49
C TYR A 175 -12.85 -3.67 1.16
N LYS A 176 -14.20 -3.77 1.20
CA LYS A 176 -15.02 -3.76 -0.03
C LYS A 176 -14.86 -2.46 -0.83
N LEU A 177 -14.78 -1.32 -0.14
CA LEU A 177 -14.61 -0.02 -0.81
C LEU A 177 -13.21 0.09 -1.44
N ALA A 178 -12.16 -0.32 -0.72
CA ALA A 178 -10.81 -0.35 -1.24
C ALA A 178 -10.69 -1.25 -2.48
N ILE A 179 -11.21 -2.48 -2.40
CA ILE A 179 -11.19 -3.44 -3.50
C ILE A 179 -11.96 -2.89 -4.70
N THR A 180 -13.18 -2.38 -4.47
CA THR A 180 -14.01 -1.81 -5.55
C THR A 180 -13.29 -0.66 -6.27
N ALA A 181 -12.60 0.22 -5.52
CA ALA A 181 -11.84 1.30 -6.12
C ALA A 181 -10.74 0.78 -7.06
N TYR A 182 -9.96 -0.22 -6.62
CA TYR A 182 -8.91 -0.82 -7.45
C TYR A 182 -9.44 -1.62 -8.64
N ILE A 183 -10.52 -2.37 -8.47
CA ILE A 183 -11.15 -3.12 -9.56
C ILE A 183 -11.69 -2.17 -10.63
N ASN A 184 -12.34 -1.07 -10.25
CA ASN A 184 -12.79 -0.04 -11.19
C ASN A 184 -11.63 0.67 -11.89
N HIS A 185 -10.51 0.87 -11.20
CA HIS A 185 -9.30 1.40 -11.81
C HIS A 185 -8.73 0.47 -12.87
N LEU A 186 -8.67 -0.84 -12.60
CA LEU A 186 -8.18 -1.82 -13.57
C LEU A 186 -9.05 -1.92 -14.82
N GLU A 187 -10.35 -1.67 -14.74
CA GLU A 187 -11.22 -1.61 -15.93
C GLU A 187 -10.78 -0.49 -16.89
N LYS A 188 -10.27 0.61 -16.35
CA LYS A 188 -9.80 1.76 -17.14
C LYS A 188 -8.31 1.66 -17.50
N SER A 189 -7.53 0.95 -16.69
CA SER A 189 -6.07 0.87 -16.79
C SER A 189 -5.56 -0.57 -16.55
N PRO A 190 -5.79 -1.50 -17.49
CA PRO A 190 -5.51 -2.94 -17.32
C PRO A 190 -4.04 -3.29 -17.02
N PHE A 191 -3.09 -2.43 -17.39
CA PHE A 191 -1.67 -2.64 -17.14
C PHE A 191 -1.24 -2.41 -15.69
N ASN A 192 -2.13 -1.88 -14.85
CA ASN A 192 -1.84 -1.62 -13.42
C ASN A 192 -2.09 -2.83 -12.50
N VAL A 193 -2.14 -4.05 -13.05
CA VAL A 193 -2.33 -5.31 -12.28
C VAL A 193 -1.34 -5.44 -11.14
N GLN A 194 -0.07 -5.07 -11.36
CA GLN A 194 0.96 -5.19 -10.33
C GLN A 194 0.71 -4.27 -9.12
N VAL A 195 0.10 -3.09 -9.35
CA VAL A 195 -0.29 -2.18 -8.25
C VAL A 195 -1.30 -2.86 -7.34
N VAL A 196 -2.32 -3.53 -7.93
CA VAL A 196 -3.33 -4.28 -7.16
C VAL A 196 -2.69 -5.41 -6.37
N LYS A 197 -1.84 -6.23 -7.00
CA LYS A 197 -1.12 -7.31 -6.32
C LYS A 197 -0.31 -6.79 -5.14
N ASN A 198 0.50 -5.76 -5.34
CA ASN A 198 1.33 -5.18 -4.29
C ASN A 198 0.51 -4.61 -3.12
N THR A 199 -0.63 -3.97 -3.42
CA THR A 199 -1.50 -3.39 -2.40
C THR A 199 -2.17 -4.44 -1.54
N PHE A 200 -2.70 -5.51 -2.15
CA PHE A 200 -3.50 -6.48 -1.41
C PHE A 200 -2.69 -7.64 -0.84
N GLN A 201 -1.51 -7.95 -1.38
CA GLN A 201 -0.69 -9.06 -0.92
C GLN A 201 -0.44 -9.07 0.61
N PRO A 202 -0.08 -7.95 1.28
CA PRO A 202 0.11 -7.94 2.74
C PRO A 202 -1.16 -8.22 3.55
N HIS A 203 -2.32 -8.16 2.91
CA HIS A 203 -3.62 -8.27 3.58
C HIS A 203 -4.36 -9.58 3.27
N LEU A 204 -3.80 -10.47 2.44
CA LEU A 204 -4.49 -11.70 1.99
C LEU A 204 -4.66 -12.75 3.09
N GLU A 205 -3.90 -12.70 4.17
CA GLU A 205 -4.12 -13.54 5.35
C GLU A 205 -5.47 -13.24 6.02
N ASN A 206 -5.98 -12.02 5.85
CA ASN A 206 -7.32 -11.64 6.29
C ASN A 206 -8.36 -12.23 5.30
N LYS A 207 -9.07 -13.28 5.73
CA LYS A 207 -10.09 -13.94 4.91
C LYS A 207 -11.15 -13.00 4.34
N LYS A 208 -11.52 -11.91 5.06
CA LYS A 208 -12.48 -10.94 4.54
C LYS A 208 -11.94 -10.20 3.32
N VAL A 209 -10.64 -9.93 3.29
CA VAL A 209 -9.99 -9.27 2.16
C VAL A 209 -9.84 -10.25 0.99
N SER A 210 -9.27 -11.43 1.25
CA SER A 210 -9.00 -12.42 0.19
C SER A 210 -10.29 -12.88 -0.49
N THR A 211 -11.34 -13.22 0.27
CA THR A 211 -12.64 -13.62 -0.29
C THR A 211 -13.30 -12.47 -1.08
N ALA A 212 -13.32 -11.25 -0.52
CA ALA A 212 -13.93 -10.12 -1.22
C ALA A 212 -13.20 -9.74 -2.51
N LEU A 213 -11.87 -9.87 -2.54
CA LEU A 213 -11.07 -9.63 -3.73
C LEU A 213 -11.30 -10.72 -4.78
N GLU A 214 -11.32 -11.97 -4.36
CA GLU A 214 -11.61 -13.13 -5.19
C GLU A 214 -12.98 -13.03 -5.86
N ASP A 215 -14.03 -12.77 -5.10
CA ASP A 215 -15.40 -12.61 -5.58
C ASP A 215 -15.48 -11.53 -6.68
N GLN A 216 -14.82 -10.40 -6.48
CA GLN A 216 -14.82 -9.33 -7.48
C GLN A 216 -14.02 -9.69 -8.74
N ILE A 217 -12.86 -10.33 -8.58
CA ILE A 217 -12.06 -10.79 -9.71
C ILE A 217 -12.86 -11.79 -10.56
N TYR A 218 -13.47 -12.82 -9.94
CA TYR A 218 -14.26 -13.80 -10.68
C TYR A 218 -15.52 -13.20 -11.30
N THR A 219 -16.16 -12.23 -10.65
CA THR A 219 -17.30 -11.49 -11.23
C THR A 219 -16.87 -10.75 -12.52
N LYS A 220 -15.69 -10.16 -12.55
CA LYS A 220 -15.15 -9.49 -13.74
C LYS A 220 -14.72 -10.50 -14.81
N LEU A 221 -14.08 -11.58 -14.39
CA LEU A 221 -13.63 -12.64 -15.29
C LEU A 221 -14.81 -13.32 -16.01
N GLN A 222 -15.95 -13.53 -15.34
CA GLN A 222 -17.17 -14.05 -15.98
C GLN A 222 -17.70 -13.14 -17.09
N LYS A 223 -17.56 -11.82 -16.93
CA LYS A 223 -17.99 -10.84 -17.94
C LYS A 223 -16.98 -10.65 -19.06
N GLN A 224 -15.71 -10.85 -18.77
CA GLN A 224 -14.58 -10.61 -19.66
C GLN A 224 -13.58 -11.77 -19.58
N PRO A 225 -13.94 -12.99 -20.04
CA PRO A 225 -13.13 -14.19 -19.85
C PRO A 225 -11.77 -14.13 -20.56
N ASP A 226 -11.65 -13.32 -21.61
CA ASP A 226 -10.42 -13.18 -22.39
C ASP A 226 -9.52 -12.03 -21.93
N ALA A 227 -9.93 -11.27 -20.90
CA ALA A 227 -9.15 -10.15 -20.40
C ALA A 227 -7.95 -10.67 -19.57
N ASP A 228 -6.74 -10.42 -20.09
CA ASP A 228 -5.48 -10.92 -19.50
C ASP A 228 -5.28 -10.50 -18.06
N HIS A 229 -5.61 -9.27 -17.71
CA HIS A 229 -5.43 -8.74 -16.36
C HIS A 229 -6.33 -9.43 -15.33
N TRP A 230 -7.59 -9.78 -15.67
CA TRP A 230 -8.45 -10.54 -14.76
C TRP A 230 -7.99 -11.98 -14.61
N ASN A 231 -7.58 -12.62 -15.72
CA ASN A 231 -7.00 -13.96 -15.69
C ASN A 231 -5.71 -13.99 -14.83
N ASP A 232 -4.84 -12.99 -14.99
CA ASP A 232 -3.59 -12.89 -14.22
C ASP A 232 -3.84 -12.68 -12.72
N LEU A 233 -4.86 -11.91 -12.35
CA LEU A 233 -5.28 -11.75 -10.95
C LEU A 233 -5.93 -13.02 -10.39
N ALA A 234 -6.75 -13.73 -11.18
CA ALA A 234 -7.37 -14.97 -10.73
C ALA A 234 -6.33 -16.06 -10.45
N VAL A 235 -5.35 -16.21 -11.34
CA VAL A 235 -4.21 -17.12 -11.10
C VAL A 235 -3.41 -16.70 -9.87
N TRP A 236 -3.10 -15.40 -9.75
CA TRP A 236 -2.34 -14.89 -8.63
C TRP A 236 -3.03 -15.14 -7.29
N ILE A 237 -4.32 -14.83 -7.15
CA ILE A 237 -5.02 -15.01 -5.87
C ILE A 237 -5.14 -16.49 -5.50
N ALA A 238 -5.42 -17.37 -6.46
CA ALA A 238 -5.45 -18.80 -6.23
C ALA A 238 -4.08 -19.34 -5.73
N VAL A 239 -2.98 -18.88 -6.33
CA VAL A 239 -1.61 -19.20 -5.89
C VAL A 239 -1.34 -18.71 -4.46
N GLN A 240 -1.75 -17.47 -4.13
CA GLN A 240 -1.56 -16.92 -2.77
C GLN A 240 -2.35 -17.72 -1.71
N GLN A 241 -3.48 -18.25 -2.08
CA GLN A 241 -4.31 -19.11 -1.22
C GLN A 241 -3.86 -20.59 -1.20
N ARG A 242 -2.81 -20.93 -1.96
CA ARG A 242 -2.32 -22.32 -2.19
C ARG A 242 -3.39 -23.22 -2.83
N ASP A 243 -4.33 -22.62 -3.52
CA ASP A 243 -5.35 -23.32 -4.31
C ASP A 243 -4.81 -23.59 -5.72
N PHE A 244 -3.93 -24.61 -5.80
CA PHE A 244 -3.26 -24.94 -7.06
C PHE A 244 -4.21 -25.57 -8.07
N GLU A 245 -5.28 -26.23 -7.62
CA GLU A 245 -6.31 -26.76 -8.50
C GLU A 245 -6.95 -25.62 -9.32
N ASN A 246 -7.47 -24.59 -8.64
CA ASN A 246 -8.05 -23.42 -9.31
C ASN A 246 -7.03 -22.65 -10.14
N ALA A 247 -5.80 -22.46 -9.64
CA ALA A 247 -4.74 -21.83 -10.42
C ALA A 247 -4.49 -22.58 -11.75
N LEU A 248 -4.43 -23.91 -11.72
CA LEU A 248 -4.26 -24.76 -12.91
C LEU A 248 -5.45 -24.70 -13.84
N ILE A 249 -6.68 -24.69 -13.32
CA ILE A 249 -7.90 -24.50 -14.14
C ILE A 249 -7.77 -23.22 -14.97
N GLN A 250 -7.38 -22.11 -14.34
CA GLN A 250 -7.25 -20.82 -15.02
C GLN A 250 -6.14 -20.83 -16.08
N VAL A 251 -4.92 -21.28 -15.73
CA VAL A 251 -3.81 -21.27 -16.70
C VAL A 251 -4.02 -22.27 -17.83
N LYS A 252 -4.66 -23.42 -17.60
CA LYS A 252 -5.04 -24.38 -18.66
C LYS A 252 -6.07 -23.77 -19.63
N ALA A 253 -7.04 -23.00 -19.08
CA ALA A 253 -8.04 -22.30 -19.89
C ALA A 253 -7.39 -21.21 -20.76
N ILE A 254 -6.46 -20.43 -20.21
CA ILE A 254 -5.68 -19.40 -20.94
C ILE A 254 -4.86 -20.07 -22.05
N ASP A 255 -4.09 -21.12 -21.69
CA ASP A 255 -3.23 -21.84 -22.63
C ASP A 255 -4.02 -22.43 -23.81
N LYS A 256 -5.21 -22.98 -23.53
CA LYS A 256 -6.10 -23.52 -24.57
C LYS A 256 -6.64 -22.44 -25.49
N ARG A 257 -7.08 -21.30 -24.92
CA ARG A 257 -7.62 -20.17 -25.72
C ARG A 257 -6.55 -19.51 -26.61
N LYS A 258 -5.35 -19.30 -26.05
CA LYS A 258 -4.24 -18.62 -26.74
C LYS A 258 -3.40 -19.54 -27.60
N GLY A 259 -3.64 -20.87 -27.57
CA GLY A 259 -2.81 -21.84 -28.26
C GLY A 259 -1.37 -21.89 -27.73
N GLU A 260 -1.17 -21.61 -26.43
CA GLU A 260 0.15 -21.62 -25.80
C GLU A 260 0.70 -23.04 -25.71
N LYS A 261 2.01 -23.15 -25.46
CA LYS A 261 2.69 -24.46 -25.43
C LYS A 261 2.79 -25.07 -24.03
N GLY A 262 2.08 -24.53 -23.03
CA GLY A 262 2.03 -25.05 -21.69
C GLY A 262 3.04 -24.42 -20.71
N HIS A 263 3.74 -23.36 -21.07
CA HIS A 263 4.76 -22.72 -20.22
C HIS A 263 4.19 -22.24 -18.88
N ARG A 264 3.06 -21.52 -18.88
CA ARG A 264 2.40 -21.05 -17.64
C ARG A 264 1.89 -22.21 -16.79
N VAL A 265 1.38 -23.28 -17.45
CA VAL A 265 0.94 -24.49 -16.74
C VAL A 265 2.11 -25.16 -16.04
N LEU A 266 3.28 -25.22 -16.68
CA LEU A 266 4.50 -25.78 -16.10
C LEU A 266 4.94 -24.97 -14.85
N GLU A 267 4.89 -23.66 -14.90
CA GLU A 267 5.23 -22.81 -13.76
C GLU A 267 4.36 -23.09 -12.54
N ILE A 268 3.03 -23.15 -12.74
CA ILE A 268 2.09 -23.45 -11.64
C ILE A 268 2.25 -24.90 -11.14
N ALA A 269 2.44 -25.88 -12.04
CA ALA A 269 2.66 -27.25 -11.66
C ALA A 269 3.95 -27.43 -10.82
N ARG A 270 5.04 -26.75 -11.20
CA ARG A 270 6.28 -26.72 -10.41
C ARG A 270 6.11 -26.05 -9.04
N LEU A 271 5.30 -24.99 -8.99
CA LEU A 271 4.98 -24.32 -7.73
C LEU A 271 4.18 -25.27 -6.83
N ALA A 272 3.15 -25.94 -7.35
CA ALA A 272 2.36 -26.95 -6.63
C ALA A 272 3.26 -28.07 -6.08
N ARG A 273 4.21 -28.57 -6.89
CA ARG A 273 5.20 -29.57 -6.43
C ARG A 273 6.05 -29.07 -5.26
N ARG A 274 6.58 -27.84 -5.34
CA ARG A 274 7.39 -27.22 -4.26
C ARG A 274 6.60 -27.11 -2.96
N GLU A 275 5.31 -26.78 -3.07
CA GLU A 275 4.37 -26.71 -1.96
C GLU A 275 3.79 -28.06 -1.55
N LYS A 276 4.31 -29.16 -2.13
CA LYS A 276 3.93 -30.56 -1.85
C LYS A 276 2.49 -30.91 -2.24
N SER A 277 1.86 -30.13 -3.10
CA SER A 277 0.58 -30.47 -3.72
C SER A 277 0.83 -31.32 -4.97
N TYR A 278 1.28 -32.56 -4.74
CA TYR A 278 1.75 -33.45 -5.81
C TYR A 278 0.65 -33.82 -6.80
N SER A 279 -0.60 -33.99 -6.35
CA SER A 279 -1.73 -34.31 -7.24
C SER A 279 -1.97 -33.18 -8.24
N ASP A 280 -1.94 -31.92 -7.79
CA ASP A 280 -2.11 -30.76 -8.66
C ASP A 280 -0.92 -30.61 -9.61
N ALA A 281 0.31 -30.78 -9.11
CA ALA A 281 1.50 -30.77 -9.94
C ALA A 281 1.39 -31.78 -11.09
N LEU A 282 1.04 -33.05 -10.78
CA LEU A 282 0.86 -34.10 -11.78
C LEU A 282 -0.26 -33.76 -12.77
N SER A 283 -1.40 -33.22 -12.31
CA SER A 283 -2.49 -32.75 -13.19
C SER A 283 -2.04 -31.68 -14.17
N GLY A 284 -1.15 -30.75 -13.73
CA GLY A 284 -0.56 -29.74 -14.59
C GLY A 284 0.37 -30.34 -15.66
N TYR A 285 1.25 -31.24 -15.25
CA TYR A 285 2.16 -31.93 -16.15
C TYR A 285 1.44 -32.81 -17.18
N GLU A 286 0.43 -33.59 -16.74
CA GLU A 286 -0.38 -34.44 -17.62
C GLU A 286 -1.11 -33.63 -18.69
N TYR A 287 -1.61 -32.43 -18.35
CA TYR A 287 -2.16 -31.50 -19.34
C TYR A 287 -1.13 -31.13 -20.42
N ILE A 288 0.13 -30.85 -20.05
CA ILE A 288 1.16 -30.50 -21.01
C ILE A 288 1.46 -31.70 -21.92
N LEU A 289 1.55 -32.90 -21.37
CA LEU A 289 1.76 -34.12 -22.17
C LEU A 289 0.57 -34.42 -23.11
N SER A 290 -0.66 -34.07 -22.70
CA SER A 290 -1.86 -34.29 -23.52
C SER A 290 -1.83 -33.50 -24.84
N LYS A 291 -0.98 -32.46 -24.96
CA LYS A 291 -0.76 -31.75 -26.21
C LYS A 291 -0.09 -32.62 -27.30
N GLY A 292 0.65 -33.63 -26.90
CA GLY A 292 1.31 -34.60 -27.76
C GLY A 292 2.81 -34.39 -27.96
N LYS A 293 3.52 -35.47 -28.16
CA LYS A 293 4.96 -35.49 -28.43
C LYS A 293 5.24 -34.70 -29.73
N GLY A 294 6.15 -33.71 -29.66
CA GLY A 294 6.47 -32.83 -30.81
C GLY A 294 5.57 -31.60 -30.98
N LYS A 295 4.51 -31.43 -30.17
CA LYS A 295 3.67 -30.23 -30.16
C LYS A 295 4.13 -29.17 -29.17
N THR A 296 4.91 -29.58 -28.18
CA THR A 296 5.56 -28.70 -27.21
C THR A 296 6.99 -29.17 -26.97
N GLU A 297 7.93 -28.22 -26.90
CA GLU A 297 9.32 -28.45 -26.51
C GLU A 297 9.45 -28.89 -25.06
N LEU A 298 8.41 -28.68 -24.26
CA LEU A 298 8.38 -29.07 -22.83
C LEU A 298 8.20 -30.55 -22.60
N TYR A 299 7.84 -31.34 -23.63
CA TYR A 299 7.42 -32.74 -23.48
C TYR A 299 8.46 -33.60 -22.74
N PRO A 300 9.75 -33.66 -23.13
CA PRO A 300 10.76 -34.45 -22.42
C PRO A 300 11.01 -33.97 -21.01
N LEU A 301 10.99 -32.66 -20.82
CA LEU A 301 11.18 -32.04 -19.51
C LEU A 301 10.05 -32.43 -18.56
N VAL A 302 8.81 -32.39 -19.03
CA VAL A 302 7.63 -32.69 -18.21
C VAL A 302 7.53 -34.18 -17.87
N GLU A 303 7.94 -35.08 -18.74
CA GLU A 303 8.05 -36.51 -18.41
C GLU A 303 9.02 -36.74 -17.24
N ASN A 304 10.17 -36.04 -17.24
CA ASN A 304 11.13 -36.06 -16.13
C ASN A 304 10.52 -35.48 -14.82
N GLU A 305 9.80 -34.33 -14.92
CA GLU A 305 9.13 -33.71 -13.77
C GLU A 305 8.07 -34.66 -13.14
N ILE A 306 7.34 -35.41 -13.97
CA ILE A 306 6.36 -36.41 -13.48
C ILE A 306 7.05 -37.52 -12.69
N LEU A 307 8.14 -38.09 -13.22
CA LEU A 307 8.89 -39.15 -12.54
C LEU A 307 9.43 -38.68 -11.20
N SER A 308 10.05 -37.48 -11.19
CA SER A 308 10.58 -36.89 -9.96
C SER A 308 9.47 -36.56 -8.95
N THR A 309 8.32 -36.10 -9.42
CA THR A 309 7.17 -35.78 -8.53
C THR A 309 6.54 -37.04 -7.95
N ARG A 310 6.41 -38.11 -8.74
CA ARG A 310 5.92 -39.40 -8.26
C ARG A 310 6.86 -40.02 -7.23
N LYS A 311 8.18 -39.93 -7.45
CA LYS A 311 9.20 -40.34 -6.49
C LYS A 311 9.06 -39.58 -5.17
N GLU A 312 9.05 -38.25 -5.21
CA GLU A 312 8.89 -37.43 -4.01
C GLU A 312 7.58 -37.69 -3.25
N LYS A 313 6.48 -37.95 -3.99
CA LYS A 313 5.20 -38.29 -3.40
C LYS A 313 5.29 -39.61 -2.63
N ILE A 314 5.95 -40.64 -3.20
CA ILE A 314 6.16 -41.93 -2.55
C ILE A 314 7.07 -41.78 -1.32
N GLU A 315 8.17 -41.03 -1.42
CA GLU A 315 9.10 -40.83 -0.31
C GLU A 315 8.48 -40.07 0.86
N GLN A 316 7.55 -39.15 0.59
CA GLN A 316 6.90 -38.35 1.62
C GLN A 316 5.75 -39.09 2.34
N TYR A 317 4.99 -39.90 1.64
CA TYR A 317 3.86 -40.61 2.21
C TYR A 317 4.23 -42.05 2.50
N ALA A 318 4.32 -42.39 3.79
CA ALA A 318 4.67 -43.76 4.26
C ALA A 318 3.69 -44.86 3.80
N ASN A 319 2.59 -44.55 3.12
CA ASN A 319 1.54 -45.45 2.67
C ASN A 319 1.66 -45.87 1.19
N TRP A 320 2.88 -45.90 0.63
CA TRP A 320 3.08 -46.42 -0.71
C TRP A 320 3.02 -47.96 -0.72
N SER A 321 2.49 -48.51 -1.79
CA SER A 321 2.43 -49.94 -2.01
C SER A 321 3.58 -50.42 -2.89
N ASP A 322 3.92 -51.71 -2.80
CA ASP A 322 4.88 -52.31 -3.74
C ASP A 322 4.48 -52.08 -5.19
N SER A 323 3.18 -52.03 -5.47
CA SER A 323 2.66 -51.74 -6.81
C SER A 323 3.02 -50.33 -7.30
N ASP A 324 3.08 -49.31 -6.41
CA ASP A 324 3.48 -47.93 -6.77
C ASP A 324 4.96 -47.89 -7.12
N ALA A 325 5.80 -48.59 -6.36
CA ALA A 325 7.23 -48.69 -6.64
C ALA A 325 7.51 -49.41 -7.97
N VAL A 326 6.80 -50.52 -8.23
CA VAL A 326 6.90 -51.28 -9.50
C VAL A 326 6.45 -50.41 -10.69
N ALA A 327 5.34 -49.67 -10.54
CA ALA A 327 4.85 -48.77 -11.57
C ALA A 327 5.86 -47.63 -11.85
N LEU A 328 6.42 -47.00 -10.82
CA LEU A 328 7.43 -45.96 -10.96
C LEU A 328 8.70 -46.48 -11.64
N LYS A 329 9.18 -47.70 -11.25
CA LYS A 329 10.34 -48.32 -11.90
C LYS A 329 10.12 -48.54 -13.40
N ARG A 330 8.93 -49.05 -13.79
CA ARG A 330 8.56 -49.25 -15.20
C ARG A 330 8.52 -47.90 -15.97
N ASP A 331 8.04 -46.84 -15.32
CA ASP A 331 7.99 -45.51 -15.95
C ASP A 331 9.40 -44.95 -16.16
N TYR A 332 10.35 -45.16 -15.23
CA TYR A 332 11.77 -44.82 -15.43
C TYR A 332 12.40 -45.65 -16.56
N GLU A 333 12.15 -46.94 -16.62
CA GLU A 333 12.68 -47.85 -17.67
C GLU A 333 12.22 -47.35 -19.06
N ARG A 334 10.94 -46.97 -19.20
CA ARG A 334 10.39 -46.42 -20.46
C ARG A 334 11.07 -45.08 -20.79
N PHE A 335 11.20 -44.19 -19.82
CA PHE A 335 11.86 -42.88 -20.04
C PHE A 335 13.31 -43.07 -20.52
N PHE A 336 14.07 -43.94 -19.92
CA PHE A 336 15.44 -44.24 -20.35
C PHE A 336 15.50 -44.96 -21.71
N ALA A 337 14.49 -45.75 -22.07
CA ALA A 337 14.40 -46.32 -23.43
C ALA A 337 14.20 -45.23 -24.50
N ASP A 338 13.37 -44.21 -24.20
CA ASP A 338 13.06 -43.10 -25.13
C ASP A 338 14.19 -42.07 -25.23
N TYR A 339 14.87 -41.74 -24.12
CA TYR A 339 15.81 -40.61 -24.06
C TYR A 339 17.27 -40.98 -23.78
N GLY A 340 17.53 -42.24 -23.47
CA GLY A 340 18.85 -42.74 -23.10
C GLY A 340 19.31 -42.34 -21.70
N LYS A 341 20.38 -42.99 -21.22
CA LYS A 341 21.05 -42.62 -19.99
C LYS A 341 22.21 -41.67 -20.34
N ASN A 342 22.08 -40.39 -20.04
CA ASN A 342 23.07 -39.37 -20.32
C ASN A 342 23.12 -38.33 -19.19
N GLY A 343 23.98 -37.31 -19.31
CA GLY A 343 24.12 -36.29 -18.27
C GLY A 343 22.85 -35.52 -17.92
N ASN A 344 21.90 -35.40 -18.84
CA ASN A 344 20.60 -34.74 -18.60
C ASN A 344 19.62 -35.64 -17.87
N THR A 345 19.75 -36.98 -18.00
CA THR A 345 18.90 -37.98 -17.32
C THR A 345 19.55 -38.59 -16.08
N ALA A 346 20.82 -38.26 -15.79
CA ALA A 346 21.60 -38.82 -14.69
C ALA A 346 21.13 -38.41 -13.29
N LYS A 347 20.29 -37.42 -13.18
CA LYS A 347 19.74 -36.95 -11.89
C LYS A 347 18.45 -37.65 -11.47
N LEU A 348 17.93 -38.50 -12.30
CA LEU A 348 16.77 -39.35 -12.04
C LEU A 348 17.19 -40.64 -11.36
#